data_e6cba8564a9ff687d760c7b31916be72
#
_entry.id   e6cba8564a9ff687d760c7b31916be72
#
_cell.length_a   1.000
_cell.length_b   1.000
_cell.length_c   1.000
_cell.angle_alpha   90.00
_cell.angle_beta   90.00
_cell.angle_gamma   90.00
#
_symmetry.space_group_name_H-M   'P 1'
#
loop_
_entity.id
_entity.type
_entity.pdbx_description
1 polymer ?
#
loop_
_entity_poly.entity_id
_entity_poly.type
_entity_poly.pdbx_seq_one_letter_code
_entity_poly.pdbx_strand_id
1 'polypeptide(L)'
;GSTQLSSDRLNNYVEKKDKKTKRIKNVVPPKIDRRITGLRRSHLGFIFQTFNLIPVLNVYENIQFPLLLEGKDKSLACPVDKFSKKEKEEWINFLMEKVGLVDWAKHKPSELSGGQRQRVAIARALVTKAPVILADEPTANLDSVNSKQILSLMKDLNKDKDLQTTFIFSTHDSRIVDMCDHVIHIFDGVVREDEHKSGSDVYGEI
;
A
#
# COMPACT_ATOMS: atom_id res chain seq x y z
N GLY A 1 19.59 -10.72 18.79
CA GLY A 1 19.80 -12.01 18.17
C GLY A 1 19.14 -12.01 16.82
N SER A 2 19.96 -11.89 15.75
CA SER A 2 19.53 -12.01 14.36
C SER A 2 18.98 -13.41 14.11
N THR A 3 17.70 -13.56 13.88
CA THR A 3 17.11 -14.80 13.38
C THR A 3 17.43 -14.90 11.89
N GLN A 4 18.59 -15.47 11.59
CA GLN A 4 18.89 -15.99 10.26
C GLN A 4 17.84 -17.06 9.93
N LEU A 5 16.90 -16.75 9.02
CA LEU A 5 16.06 -17.76 8.41
C LEU A 5 16.98 -18.67 7.59
N SER A 6 17.30 -19.84 8.14
CA SER A 6 18.19 -20.79 7.47
C SER A 6 17.63 -21.16 6.12
N SER A 7 18.48 -21.12 5.09
CA SER A 7 18.21 -21.53 3.69
C SER A 7 17.57 -22.94 3.60
N ASP A 8 17.74 -23.78 4.60
CA ASP A 8 17.19 -25.14 4.68
C ASP A 8 15.67 -25.20 4.82
N ARG A 9 14.99 -24.12 5.26
CA ARG A 9 13.52 -24.07 5.29
C ARG A 9 12.89 -23.65 3.97
N LEU A 10 13.65 -23.01 3.09
CA LEU A 10 13.22 -22.68 1.72
C LEU A 10 13.30 -23.87 0.77
N ASN A 11 14.16 -24.86 1.04
CA ASN A 11 14.36 -26.03 0.20
C ASN A 11 13.33 -27.14 0.39
N ASN A 12 12.38 -27.04 1.31
CA ASN A 12 11.27 -27.97 1.49
C ASN A 12 10.06 -27.65 0.59
N TYR A 13 10.28 -27.04 -0.58
CA TYR A 13 9.30 -27.03 -1.64
C TYR A 13 9.22 -28.42 -2.26
N VAL A 14 8.13 -29.16 -1.99
CA VAL A 14 7.86 -30.44 -2.62
C VAL A 14 7.62 -30.18 -4.11
N GLU A 15 8.59 -30.49 -4.93
CA GLU A 15 8.42 -30.57 -6.39
C GLU A 15 7.40 -31.67 -6.72
N LYS A 16 6.14 -31.30 -6.93
CA LYS A 16 5.15 -32.22 -7.52
C LYS A 16 5.26 -32.13 -9.05
N LYS A 17 5.87 -33.12 -9.66
CA LYS A 17 5.79 -33.30 -11.12
C LYS A 17 4.37 -33.62 -11.52
N ASP A 18 3.78 -32.80 -12.36
CA ASP A 18 2.52 -33.14 -13.04
C ASP A 18 2.85 -34.23 -14.09
N LYS A 19 2.26 -35.40 -13.90
CA LYS A 19 2.52 -36.58 -14.76
C LYS A 19 2.15 -36.39 -16.24
N LYS A 20 1.29 -35.39 -16.56
CA LYS A 20 0.83 -35.08 -17.92
C LYS A 20 1.66 -34.02 -18.63
N THR A 21 2.24 -33.05 -17.96
CA THR A 21 2.87 -31.89 -18.63
C THR A 21 4.37 -31.78 -18.40
N LYS A 22 4.97 -32.62 -17.57
CA LYS A 22 6.41 -32.56 -17.15
C LYS A 22 6.82 -31.15 -16.58
N ARG A 23 5.88 -30.28 -16.30
CA ARG A 23 6.17 -28.95 -15.73
C ARG A 23 6.28 -29.04 -14.19
N ILE A 24 7.35 -28.49 -13.66
CA ILE A 24 7.55 -28.31 -12.21
C ILE A 24 6.58 -27.20 -11.77
N LYS A 25 5.61 -27.53 -10.93
CA LYS A 25 4.79 -26.52 -10.25
C LYS A 25 5.36 -26.32 -8.86
N ASN A 26 5.92 -25.13 -8.60
CA ASN A 26 6.26 -24.72 -7.26
C ASN A 26 4.96 -24.49 -6.49
N VAL A 27 4.53 -25.45 -5.69
CA VAL A 27 3.32 -25.36 -4.89
C VAL A 27 3.73 -24.92 -3.49
N VAL A 28 3.45 -23.66 -3.14
CA VAL A 28 3.60 -23.16 -1.78
C VAL A 28 2.62 -23.94 -0.87
N PRO A 29 3.09 -24.53 0.24
CA PRO A 29 2.20 -25.23 1.16
C PRO A 29 1.06 -24.31 1.64
N PRO A 30 -0.20 -24.78 1.70
CA PRO A 30 -1.37 -23.95 2.04
C PRO A 30 -1.24 -23.19 3.37
N LYS A 31 -0.48 -23.69 4.34
CA LYS A 31 -0.22 -23.01 5.62
C LYS A 31 0.70 -21.80 5.44
N ILE A 32 1.73 -21.91 4.58
CA ILE A 32 2.67 -20.80 4.30
C ILE A 32 1.95 -19.72 3.51
N ASP A 33 1.16 -20.10 2.51
CA ASP A 33 0.38 -19.17 1.67
C ASP A 33 -0.61 -18.34 2.52
N ARG A 34 -1.33 -18.97 3.43
CA ARG A 34 -2.23 -18.26 4.36
C ARG A 34 -1.50 -17.28 5.27
N ARG A 35 -0.32 -17.66 5.76
CA ARG A 35 0.49 -16.81 6.62
C ARG A 35 1.04 -15.61 5.88
N ILE A 36 1.53 -15.79 4.65
CA ILE A 36 1.99 -14.71 3.78
C ILE A 36 0.84 -13.77 3.44
N THR A 37 -0.34 -14.29 3.12
CA THR A 37 -1.54 -13.49 2.85
C THR A 37 -1.95 -12.66 4.07
N GLY A 38 -1.92 -13.26 5.26
CA GLY A 38 -2.19 -12.55 6.50
C GLY A 38 -1.19 -11.43 6.78
N LEU A 39 0.11 -11.69 6.61
CA LEU A 39 1.17 -10.69 6.76
C LEU A 39 1.00 -9.52 5.78
N ARG A 40 0.72 -9.80 4.51
CA ARG A 40 0.47 -8.75 3.51
C ARG A 40 -0.71 -7.88 3.94
N ARG A 41 -1.82 -8.48 4.34
CA ARG A 41 -3.02 -7.75 4.76
C ARG A 41 -2.77 -6.86 5.97
N SER A 42 -2.03 -7.34 6.97
CA SER A 42 -1.85 -6.65 8.24
C SER A 42 -0.70 -5.64 8.25
N HIS A 43 0.28 -5.77 7.35
CA HIS A 43 1.50 -4.96 7.39
C HIS A 43 1.75 -4.14 6.13
N LEU A 44 1.08 -4.45 5.01
CA LEU A 44 1.34 -3.80 3.73
C LEU A 44 0.05 -3.23 3.14
N GLY A 45 0.04 -1.93 2.89
CA GLY A 45 -0.92 -1.30 1.98
C GLY A 45 -0.31 -1.14 0.59
N PHE A 46 -1.14 -1.06 -0.45
CA PHE A 46 -0.68 -0.92 -1.83
C PHE A 46 -1.40 0.21 -2.53
N ILE A 47 -0.63 1.07 -3.17
CA ILE A 47 -1.09 2.10 -4.10
C ILE A 47 -0.50 1.76 -5.46
N PHE A 48 -1.36 1.47 -6.45
CA PHE A 48 -0.95 1.09 -7.79
C PHE A 48 -1.03 2.26 -8.76
N GLN A 49 -0.22 2.26 -9.77
CA GLN A 49 -0.23 3.25 -10.85
C GLN A 49 -1.63 3.42 -11.49
N THR A 50 -2.37 2.34 -11.70
CA THR A 50 -3.69 2.33 -12.37
C THR A 50 -4.87 2.44 -11.41
N PHE A 51 -4.65 2.89 -10.16
CA PHE A 51 -5.63 3.03 -9.08
C PHE A 51 -6.27 1.71 -8.63
N ASN A 52 -6.56 0.78 -9.51
CA ASN A 52 -7.18 -0.53 -9.28
C ASN A 52 -8.45 -0.46 -8.40
N LEU A 53 -9.31 0.54 -8.65
CA LEU A 53 -10.59 0.68 -7.96
C LEU A 53 -11.58 -0.33 -8.53
N ILE A 54 -12.47 -0.83 -7.66
CA ILE A 54 -13.53 -1.75 -8.04
C ILE A 54 -14.66 -0.90 -8.67
N PRO A 55 -14.95 -1.03 -9.97
CA PRO A 55 -15.77 -0.06 -10.69
C PRO A 55 -17.26 -0.06 -10.30
N VAL A 56 -17.76 -1.18 -9.74
CA VAL A 56 -19.14 -1.30 -9.28
C VAL A 56 -19.39 -0.72 -7.90
N LEU A 57 -18.32 -0.53 -7.11
CA LEU A 57 -18.37 0.03 -5.76
C LEU A 57 -18.20 1.56 -5.81
N ASN A 58 -18.88 2.26 -4.91
CA ASN A 58 -18.66 3.70 -4.70
C ASN A 58 -17.35 3.99 -3.94
N VAL A 59 -17.05 5.27 -3.67
CA VAL A 59 -15.84 5.69 -2.95
C VAL A 59 -15.77 5.06 -1.56
N TYR A 60 -16.83 5.17 -0.77
CA TYR A 60 -16.89 4.62 0.59
C TYR A 60 -16.67 3.11 0.59
N GLU A 61 -17.36 2.39 -0.29
CA GLU A 61 -17.25 0.94 -0.43
C GLU A 61 -15.86 0.48 -0.90
N ASN A 62 -15.22 1.22 -1.82
CA ASN A 62 -13.84 0.94 -2.23
C ASN A 62 -12.87 1.07 -1.06
N ILE A 63 -13.02 2.11 -0.22
CA ILE A 63 -12.18 2.30 0.97
C ILE A 63 -12.47 1.21 2.01
N GLN A 64 -13.72 0.85 2.21
CA GLN A 64 -14.14 -0.18 3.17
C GLN A 64 -13.69 -1.59 2.77
N PHE A 65 -13.55 -1.87 1.48
CA PHE A 65 -13.38 -3.22 0.93
C PHE A 65 -12.28 -4.05 1.62
N PRO A 66 -11.07 -3.53 1.92
CA PRO A 66 -10.04 -4.30 2.61
C PRO A 66 -10.45 -4.76 4.02
N LEU A 67 -11.37 -4.04 4.68
CA LEU A 67 -11.88 -4.41 6.02
C LEU A 67 -12.85 -5.59 5.98
N LEU A 68 -13.42 -5.90 4.81
CA LEU A 68 -14.30 -7.04 4.60
C LEU A 68 -13.52 -8.35 4.36
N LEU A 69 -12.22 -8.24 4.05
CA LEU A 69 -11.34 -9.37 3.81
C LEU A 69 -10.76 -9.87 5.14
N GLU A 70 -11.58 -10.50 5.96
CA GLU A 70 -11.13 -11.03 7.26
C GLU A 70 -10.07 -12.12 7.09
N GLY A 71 -8.94 -11.96 7.79
CA GLY A 71 -7.92 -13.00 7.89
C GLY A 71 -8.37 -14.13 8.81
N LYS A 72 -8.18 -15.39 8.37
CA LYS A 72 -8.48 -16.57 9.21
C LYS A 72 -7.50 -16.76 10.37
N ASP A 73 -6.32 -16.16 10.27
CA ASP A 73 -5.27 -16.24 11.29
C ASP A 73 -5.34 -15.00 12.19
N LYS A 74 -5.90 -15.18 13.39
CA LYS A 74 -6.03 -14.09 14.37
C LYS A 74 -4.68 -13.54 14.87
N SER A 75 -3.58 -14.29 14.72
CA SER A 75 -2.23 -13.83 15.09
C SER A 75 -1.69 -12.76 14.13
N LEU A 76 -2.30 -12.64 12.95
CA LEU A 76 -1.97 -11.71 11.87
C LEU A 76 -3.13 -10.72 11.62
N ALA A 77 -3.92 -10.45 12.64
CA ALA A 77 -5.03 -9.51 12.57
C ALA A 77 -4.53 -8.07 12.36
N CYS A 78 -5.24 -7.32 11.52
CA CYS A 78 -5.04 -5.87 11.42
C CYS A 78 -5.47 -5.19 12.72
N PRO A 79 -4.89 -4.04 13.10
CA PRO A 79 -5.35 -3.26 14.25
C PRO A 79 -6.86 -2.98 14.21
N VAL A 80 -7.40 -2.71 13.02
CA VAL A 80 -8.82 -2.41 12.76
C VAL A 80 -9.76 -3.63 12.87
N ASP A 81 -9.25 -4.85 12.92
CA ASP A 81 -10.09 -6.05 13.09
C ASP A 81 -10.76 -6.08 14.48
N LYS A 82 -10.17 -5.38 15.45
CA LYS A 82 -10.73 -5.21 16.80
C LYS A 82 -11.81 -4.12 16.90
N PHE A 83 -11.95 -3.30 15.87
CA PHE A 83 -12.90 -2.20 15.85
C PHE A 83 -14.33 -2.74 15.74
N SER A 84 -15.24 -2.17 16.51
CA SER A 84 -16.69 -2.33 16.33
C SER A 84 -17.10 -1.80 14.95
N LYS A 85 -18.33 -2.11 14.54
CA LYS A 85 -18.87 -1.57 13.28
C LYS A 85 -18.84 -0.03 13.26
N LYS A 86 -19.21 0.61 14.38
CA LYS A 86 -19.22 2.06 14.51
C LYS A 86 -17.82 2.65 14.41
N GLU A 87 -16.82 2.08 15.08
CA GLU A 87 -15.43 2.53 15.00
C GLU A 87 -14.85 2.38 13.60
N LYS A 88 -15.22 1.31 12.85
CA LYS A 88 -14.83 1.16 11.44
C LYS A 88 -15.44 2.26 10.56
N GLU A 89 -16.72 2.60 10.77
CA GLU A 89 -17.39 3.69 10.06
C GLU A 89 -16.74 5.04 10.36
N GLU A 90 -16.48 5.34 11.63
CA GLU A 90 -15.79 6.57 12.07
C GLU A 90 -14.36 6.64 11.45
N TRP A 91 -13.64 5.54 11.43
CA TRP A 91 -12.31 5.45 10.83
C TRP A 91 -12.31 5.70 9.32
N ILE A 92 -13.27 5.13 8.58
CA ILE A 92 -13.41 5.38 7.14
C ILE A 92 -13.74 6.86 6.88
N ASN A 93 -14.65 7.45 7.66
CA ASN A 93 -15.02 8.86 7.54
C ASN A 93 -13.81 9.77 7.81
N PHE A 94 -13.04 9.49 8.85
CA PHE A 94 -11.78 10.18 9.14
C PHE A 94 -10.81 10.14 7.95
N LEU A 95 -10.61 8.98 7.35
CA LEU A 95 -9.76 8.85 6.16
C LEU A 95 -10.31 9.64 4.97
N MET A 96 -11.63 9.63 4.75
CA MET A 96 -12.26 10.41 3.69
C MET A 96 -12.08 11.91 3.88
N GLU A 97 -12.15 12.41 5.11
CA GLU A 97 -11.85 13.79 5.46
C GLU A 97 -10.38 14.12 5.13
N LYS A 98 -9.43 13.28 5.58
CA LYS A 98 -7.99 13.45 5.34
C LYS A 98 -7.64 13.53 3.85
N VAL A 99 -8.32 12.77 3.00
CA VAL A 99 -8.07 12.79 1.56
C VAL A 99 -8.99 13.75 0.79
N GLY A 100 -9.92 14.44 1.47
CA GLY A 100 -10.84 15.43 0.88
C GLY A 100 -11.88 14.81 -0.05
N LEU A 101 -12.51 13.69 0.36
CA LEU A 101 -13.48 12.95 -0.45
C LEU A 101 -14.86 12.77 0.21
N VAL A 102 -15.18 13.51 1.27
CA VAL A 102 -16.45 13.37 2.01
C VAL A 102 -17.66 13.53 1.08
N ASP A 103 -17.66 14.59 0.26
CA ASP A 103 -18.76 14.90 -0.65
C ASP A 103 -18.89 13.88 -1.80
N TRP A 104 -17.86 13.08 -2.01
CA TRP A 104 -17.77 12.09 -3.09
C TRP A 104 -18.08 10.66 -2.63
N ALA A 105 -18.45 10.46 -1.36
CA ALA A 105 -18.62 9.14 -0.73
C ALA A 105 -19.47 8.15 -1.54
N LYS A 106 -20.53 8.64 -2.18
CA LYS A 106 -21.50 7.83 -2.95
C LYS A 106 -21.19 7.73 -4.44
N HIS A 107 -20.18 8.46 -4.94
CA HIS A 107 -19.82 8.44 -6.37
C HIS A 107 -19.05 7.18 -6.75
N LYS A 108 -19.23 6.72 -7.98
CA LYS A 108 -18.47 5.59 -8.54
C LYS A 108 -17.16 6.06 -9.17
N PRO A 109 -16.17 5.17 -9.36
CA PRO A 109 -14.89 5.51 -9.97
C PRO A 109 -14.99 6.18 -11.35
N SER A 110 -16.02 5.86 -12.14
CA SER A 110 -16.27 6.47 -13.45
C SER A 110 -16.67 7.95 -13.40
N GLU A 111 -17.15 8.41 -12.24
CA GLU A 111 -17.61 9.79 -12.00
C GLU A 111 -16.52 10.68 -11.39
N LEU A 112 -15.32 10.12 -11.14
CA LEU A 112 -14.21 10.78 -10.47
C LEU A 112 -13.12 11.22 -11.44
N SER A 113 -12.48 12.36 -11.16
CA SER A 113 -11.24 12.75 -11.81
C SER A 113 -10.08 11.78 -11.49
N GLY A 114 -8.96 11.86 -12.23
CA GLY A 114 -7.76 11.08 -11.95
C GLY A 114 -7.22 11.29 -10.53
N GLY A 115 -7.12 12.55 -10.10
CA GLY A 115 -6.69 12.91 -8.76
C GLY A 115 -7.61 12.38 -7.67
N GLN A 116 -8.93 12.43 -7.88
CA GLN A 116 -9.91 11.86 -6.94
C GLN A 116 -9.78 10.33 -6.85
N ARG A 117 -9.64 9.63 -7.99
CA ARG A 117 -9.40 8.17 -7.99
C ARG A 117 -8.13 7.80 -7.23
N GLN A 118 -7.05 8.59 -7.38
CA GLN A 118 -5.81 8.37 -6.63
C GLN A 118 -6.02 8.57 -5.13
N ARG A 119 -6.77 9.59 -4.70
CA ARG A 119 -7.12 9.83 -3.30
C ARG A 119 -7.91 8.66 -2.70
N VAL A 120 -8.84 8.06 -3.47
CA VAL A 120 -9.55 6.83 -3.04
C VAL A 120 -8.57 5.67 -2.86
N ALA A 121 -7.62 5.47 -3.80
CA ALA A 121 -6.62 4.40 -3.71
C ALA A 121 -5.71 4.58 -2.47
N ILE A 122 -5.32 5.82 -2.16
CA ILE A 122 -4.55 6.15 -0.95
C ILE A 122 -5.35 5.83 0.32
N ALA A 123 -6.59 6.30 0.45
CA ALA A 123 -7.44 6.03 1.61
C ALA A 123 -7.68 4.51 1.79
N ARG A 124 -7.90 3.78 0.69
CA ARG A 124 -8.05 2.33 0.69
C ARG A 124 -6.79 1.61 1.19
N ALA A 125 -5.60 2.11 0.85
CA ALA A 125 -4.33 1.53 1.32
C ALA A 125 -4.13 1.76 2.82
N LEU A 126 -4.59 2.89 3.35
CA LEU A 126 -4.45 3.27 4.76
C LEU A 126 -5.48 2.62 5.69
N VAL A 127 -6.62 2.14 5.16
CA VAL A 127 -7.78 1.72 5.97
C VAL A 127 -7.48 0.57 6.92
N THR A 128 -6.52 -0.29 6.59
CA THR A 128 -6.09 -1.42 7.44
C THR A 128 -5.13 -1.01 8.56
N LYS A 129 -4.70 0.25 8.62
CA LYS A 129 -3.62 0.73 9.51
C LYS A 129 -2.33 -0.05 9.32
N ALA A 130 -2.02 -0.44 8.10
CA ALA A 130 -0.76 -1.10 7.78
C ALA A 130 0.42 -0.14 8.03
N PRO A 131 1.49 -0.59 8.71
CA PRO A 131 2.63 0.28 9.03
C PRO A 131 3.45 0.69 7.80
N VAL A 132 3.31 -0.04 6.68
CA VAL A 132 4.05 0.23 5.44
C VAL A 132 3.09 0.30 4.27
N ILE A 133 3.19 1.36 3.47
CA ILE A 133 2.48 1.53 2.20
C ILE A 133 3.49 1.48 1.04
N LEU A 134 3.28 0.54 0.14
CA LEU A 134 4.04 0.42 -1.11
C LEU A 134 3.31 1.18 -2.20
N ALA A 135 3.92 2.22 -2.76
CA ALA A 135 3.36 3.05 -3.81
C ALA A 135 4.16 2.89 -5.10
N ASP A 136 3.52 2.31 -6.11
CA ASP A 136 4.11 2.07 -7.43
C ASP A 136 3.63 3.16 -8.38
N GLU A 137 4.56 4.07 -8.78
CA GLU A 137 4.33 5.20 -9.68
C GLU A 137 3.03 6.00 -9.34
N PRO A 138 2.88 6.51 -8.11
CA PRO A 138 1.59 7.02 -7.63
C PRO A 138 1.09 8.28 -8.33
N THR A 139 1.91 8.93 -9.16
CA THR A 139 1.59 10.16 -9.90
C THR A 139 1.61 10.00 -11.41
N ALA A 140 2.00 8.83 -11.95
CA ALA A 140 2.24 8.64 -13.38
C ALA A 140 1.02 8.90 -14.29
N ASN A 141 -0.20 8.68 -13.78
CA ASN A 141 -1.45 8.87 -14.53
C ASN A 141 -2.16 10.19 -14.19
N LEU A 142 -1.44 11.18 -13.67
CA LEU A 142 -1.96 12.47 -13.26
C LEU A 142 -1.26 13.61 -14.01
N ASP A 143 -2.00 14.69 -14.26
CA ASP A 143 -1.40 15.93 -14.70
C ASP A 143 -0.52 16.55 -13.60
N SER A 144 0.25 17.57 -13.96
CA SER A 144 1.23 18.19 -13.07
C SER A 144 0.61 18.83 -11.81
N VAL A 145 -0.60 19.38 -11.92
CA VAL A 145 -1.32 20.02 -10.81
C VAL A 145 -1.80 18.96 -9.82
N ASN A 146 -2.50 17.93 -10.31
CA ASN A 146 -2.97 16.82 -9.49
C ASN A 146 -1.79 16.05 -8.88
N SER A 147 -0.70 15.86 -9.61
CA SER A 147 0.51 15.21 -9.09
C SER A 147 1.06 15.96 -7.86
N LYS A 148 1.23 17.28 -7.93
CA LYS A 148 1.69 18.08 -6.79
C LYS A 148 0.77 17.96 -5.59
N GLN A 149 -0.55 18.00 -5.80
CA GLN A 149 -1.55 17.84 -4.73
C GLN A 149 -1.48 16.46 -4.07
N ILE A 150 -1.28 15.40 -4.85
CA ILE A 150 -1.13 14.04 -4.31
C ILE A 150 0.16 13.90 -3.50
N LEU A 151 1.28 14.46 -3.97
CA LEU A 151 2.54 14.43 -3.23
C LEU A 151 2.44 15.20 -1.91
N SER A 152 1.85 16.40 -1.91
CA SER A 152 1.57 17.14 -0.69
C SER A 152 0.71 16.34 0.29
N LEU A 153 -0.39 15.76 -0.20
CA LEU A 153 -1.25 14.90 0.60
C LEU A 153 -0.48 13.73 1.24
N MET A 154 0.35 13.01 0.47
CA MET A 154 1.11 11.87 1.00
C MET A 154 2.13 12.31 2.06
N LYS A 155 2.75 13.49 1.89
CA LYS A 155 3.64 14.10 2.89
C LYS A 155 2.89 14.43 4.19
N ASP A 156 1.69 14.99 4.09
CA ASP A 156 0.86 15.32 5.24
C ASP A 156 0.40 14.04 5.98
N LEU A 157 -0.01 13.02 5.22
CA LEU A 157 -0.41 11.71 5.78
C LEU A 157 0.76 10.99 6.47
N ASN A 158 1.99 11.10 5.94
CA ASN A 158 3.18 10.52 6.58
C ASN A 158 3.50 11.18 7.93
N LYS A 159 3.24 12.49 8.06
CA LYS A 159 3.46 13.24 9.30
C LYS A 159 2.33 13.10 10.31
N ASP A 160 1.21 12.53 9.89
CA ASP A 160 0.02 12.38 10.73
C ASP A 160 0.26 11.34 11.83
N LYS A 161 0.13 11.78 13.09
CA LYS A 161 0.40 10.95 14.27
C LYS A 161 -0.60 9.81 14.47
N ASP A 162 -1.82 9.94 13.91
CA ASP A 162 -2.86 8.93 14.01
C ASP A 162 -2.68 7.80 12.98
N LEU A 163 -1.92 8.07 11.91
CA LEU A 163 -1.67 7.11 10.83
C LEU A 163 -0.39 6.29 11.06
N GLN A 164 0.70 6.91 11.51
CA GLN A 164 2.00 6.26 11.82
C GLN A 164 2.47 5.31 10.70
N THR A 165 2.39 5.77 9.45
CA THR A 165 2.64 4.95 8.26
C THR A 165 3.91 5.39 7.56
N THR A 166 4.73 4.42 7.12
CA THR A 166 5.88 4.64 6.25
C THR A 166 5.50 4.39 4.80
N PHE A 167 5.80 5.35 3.92
CA PHE A 167 5.64 5.18 2.47
C PHE A 167 6.95 4.71 1.84
N ILE A 168 6.87 3.68 0.98
CA ILE A 168 7.95 3.22 0.11
C ILE A 168 7.49 3.43 -1.33
N PHE A 169 8.21 4.25 -2.08
CA PHE A 169 7.90 4.57 -3.46
C PHE A 169 8.77 3.78 -4.43
N SER A 170 8.16 3.21 -5.46
CA SER A 170 8.84 2.77 -6.68
C SER A 170 8.54 3.82 -7.74
N THR A 171 9.54 4.61 -8.16
CA THR A 171 9.30 5.72 -9.08
C THR A 171 10.56 6.17 -9.81
N HIS A 172 10.34 6.82 -10.96
CA HIS A 172 11.35 7.59 -11.68
C HIS A 172 11.07 9.11 -11.66
N ASP A 173 10.04 9.55 -10.93
CA ASP A 173 9.68 10.97 -10.78
C ASP A 173 10.60 11.64 -9.76
N SER A 174 11.43 12.57 -10.22
CA SER A 174 12.37 13.33 -9.38
C SER A 174 11.67 14.08 -8.23
N ARG A 175 10.43 14.54 -8.43
CA ARG A 175 9.64 15.21 -7.39
C ARG A 175 9.35 14.33 -6.19
N ILE A 176 9.14 13.00 -6.42
CA ILE A 176 8.99 12.02 -5.34
C ILE A 176 10.34 11.78 -4.67
N VAL A 177 11.40 11.60 -5.46
CA VAL A 177 12.77 11.42 -4.95
C VAL A 177 13.16 12.58 -4.05
N ASP A 178 12.86 13.83 -4.46
CA ASP A 178 13.20 15.02 -3.68
C ASP A 178 12.47 15.12 -2.33
N MET A 179 11.28 14.55 -2.22
CA MET A 179 10.51 14.57 -0.96
C MET A 179 10.85 13.42 0.01
N CYS A 180 11.61 12.43 -0.43
CA CYS A 180 11.96 11.27 0.40
C CYS A 180 13.15 11.52 1.30
N ASP A 181 13.11 11.01 2.53
CA ASP A 181 14.22 11.08 3.49
C ASP A 181 15.34 10.06 3.14
N HIS A 182 14.98 8.99 2.44
CA HIS A 182 15.88 7.91 2.07
C HIS A 182 15.62 7.48 0.62
N VAL A 183 16.67 7.39 -0.19
CA VAL A 183 16.61 7.05 -1.61
C VAL A 183 17.55 5.90 -1.91
N ILE A 184 17.04 4.86 -2.57
CA ILE A 184 17.81 3.69 -3.01
C ILE A 184 17.74 3.62 -4.53
N HIS A 185 18.90 3.77 -5.19
CA HIS A 185 19.02 3.65 -6.64
C HIS A 185 19.30 2.20 -7.06
N ILE A 186 18.43 1.65 -7.90
CA ILE A 186 18.53 0.26 -8.39
C ILE A 186 18.72 0.27 -9.90
N PHE A 187 19.78 -0.39 -10.40
CA PHE A 187 20.06 -0.61 -11.83
C PHE A 187 20.28 -2.09 -12.08
N ASP A 188 19.58 -2.64 -13.05
CA ASP A 188 19.68 -4.07 -13.43
C ASP A 188 19.55 -5.03 -12.23
N GLY A 189 18.65 -4.71 -11.28
CA GLY A 189 18.41 -5.51 -10.09
C GLY A 189 19.49 -5.39 -9.00
N VAL A 190 20.45 -4.46 -9.15
CA VAL A 190 21.53 -4.23 -8.19
C VAL A 190 21.40 -2.83 -7.58
N VAL A 191 21.54 -2.74 -6.26
CA VAL A 191 21.63 -1.45 -5.56
C VAL A 191 22.98 -0.79 -5.94
N ARG A 192 22.91 0.43 -6.47
CA ARG A 192 24.09 1.23 -6.85
C ARG A 192 24.44 2.29 -5.82
N GLU A 193 23.42 2.97 -5.33
CA GLU A 193 23.55 4.06 -4.36
C GLU A 193 22.47 3.94 -3.30
N ASP A 194 22.79 4.35 -2.09
CA ASP A 194 21.92 4.33 -0.91
C ASP A 194 22.13 5.65 -0.15
N GLU A 195 21.22 6.61 -0.36
CA GLU A 195 21.34 7.98 0.12
C GLU A 195 20.36 8.26 1.25
N HIS A 196 20.87 8.66 2.41
CA HIS A 196 20.10 9.27 3.49
C HIS A 196 20.20 10.80 3.39
N LYS A 197 19.08 11.48 3.13
CA LYS A 197 19.01 12.93 3.18
C LYS A 197 18.92 13.38 4.63
N SER A 198 19.87 14.20 5.09
CA SER A 198 19.77 14.83 6.41
C SER A 198 18.59 15.81 6.42
N GLY A 199 17.87 15.91 7.56
CA GLY A 199 16.60 16.65 7.66
C GLY A 199 16.60 18.13 7.27
N SER A 200 17.78 18.73 6.96
CA SER A 200 17.93 20.07 6.39
C SER A 200 17.68 20.12 4.88
N ASP A 201 17.86 19.00 4.16
CA ASP A 201 17.81 18.96 2.68
C ASP A 201 16.42 18.59 2.15
N VAL A 202 15.54 18.08 3.00
CA VAL A 202 14.20 17.58 2.64
C VAL A 202 13.15 18.69 2.46
N TYR A 203 13.48 19.94 2.82
CA TYR A 203 12.54 21.08 2.83
C TYR A 203 12.94 22.25 1.92
N GLY A 204 13.62 21.97 0.82
CA GLY A 204 13.77 22.95 -0.26
C GLY A 204 12.39 23.47 -0.69
N GLU A 205 12.24 24.77 -0.75
CA GLU A 205 11.02 25.51 -1.08
C GLU A 205 10.33 24.92 -2.34
N ILE A 206 9.04 24.58 -2.20
CA ILE A 206 8.16 24.21 -3.33
C ILE A 206 7.42 25.44 -3.79
#